data_f6741efc602dec0a230ce8b5befe1259
#
_entry.id   f6741efc602dec0a230ce8b5befe1259
#
_cell.length_a   1.000
_cell.length_b   1.000
_cell.length_c   1.000
_cell.angle_alpha   90.00
_cell.angle_beta   90.00
_cell.angle_gamma   90.00
#
_symmetry.space_group_name_H-M   'P 1'
#
loop_
_entity.id
_entity.type
_entity.pdbx_description
1 polymer ?
#
loop_
_entity_poly.entity_id
_entity_poly.type
_entity_poly.pdbx_seq_one_letter_code
_entity_poly.pdbx_strand_id
1 'polypeptide(L)'
;GVDAIHPGYGFLSENPDFSKACEKAGIIFIGPDAKILTMMGDKTAARNVARKLKVPILEGTDEPVSDRKEAIAVAKKIGFPLIIKAAFGGGGRGMRIVREAKDLEKLLDEAQTEAERAFGNGAVFLEKFVGKAKHIEVQILADKHGTVLHLHERDCSVQRRHQKVIEQAPSYGVKQEIIDGLCDAAVKLAKEVKYTHAGTVEF
;
A
#
# COMPACT_ATOMS: atom_id res chain seq x y z
N GLY A 1 -30.78 -2.21 19.32
CA GLY A 1 -29.96 -2.72 18.20
C GLY A 1 -29.39 -1.59 17.38
N VAL A 2 -28.46 -1.91 16.55
CA VAL A 2 -27.86 -0.97 15.56
C VAL A 2 -28.02 -1.59 14.18
N ASP A 3 -28.19 -0.75 13.15
CA ASP A 3 -28.36 -1.19 11.76
C ASP A 3 -27.02 -1.23 11.03
N ALA A 4 -26.07 -0.36 11.44
CA ALA A 4 -24.77 -0.23 10.82
C ALA A 4 -23.68 0.14 11.84
N ILE A 5 -22.43 -0.18 11.49
CA ILE A 5 -21.23 0.20 12.24
C ILE A 5 -20.29 0.96 11.32
N HIS A 6 -19.89 2.17 11.74
CA HIS A 6 -18.78 2.90 11.15
C HIS A 6 -17.51 2.53 11.92
N PRO A 7 -16.49 1.91 11.27
CA PRO A 7 -15.32 1.39 11.96
C PRO A 7 -14.30 2.47 12.40
N GLY A 8 -14.55 3.73 12.03
CA GLY A 8 -13.59 4.82 12.22
C GLY A 8 -12.45 4.73 11.20
N TYR A 9 -11.29 5.25 11.60
CA TYR A 9 -10.06 5.27 10.81
C TYR A 9 -8.98 4.47 11.52
N GLY A 10 -8.29 3.59 10.79
CA GLY A 10 -7.31 2.67 11.38
C GLY A 10 -7.95 1.53 12.15
N PHE A 11 -7.16 0.81 12.94
CA PHE A 11 -7.58 -0.34 13.76
C PHE A 11 -8.43 -1.36 12.97
N LEU A 12 -9.73 -1.39 13.22
CA LEU A 12 -10.67 -2.35 12.64
C LEU A 12 -11.21 -1.94 11.26
N SER A 13 -10.92 -0.73 10.77
CA SER A 13 -11.42 -0.25 9.48
C SER A 13 -10.91 -1.08 8.29
N GLU A 14 -9.73 -1.66 8.41
CA GLU A 14 -9.11 -2.51 7.40
C GLU A 14 -9.08 -4.00 7.80
N ASN A 15 -9.83 -4.37 8.84
CA ASN A 15 -9.85 -5.75 9.33
C ASN A 15 -10.95 -6.56 8.64
N PRO A 16 -10.60 -7.55 7.78
CA PRO A 16 -11.57 -8.35 7.05
C PRO A 16 -12.43 -9.24 7.96
N ASP A 17 -11.90 -9.67 9.10
CA ASP A 17 -12.66 -10.54 10.02
C ASP A 17 -13.74 -9.74 10.76
N PHE A 18 -13.46 -8.47 11.06
CA PHE A 18 -14.49 -7.59 11.64
C PHE A 18 -15.61 -7.30 10.63
N SER A 19 -15.28 -7.03 9.36
CA SER A 19 -16.26 -6.89 8.29
C SER A 19 -17.16 -8.14 8.17
N LYS A 20 -16.55 -9.35 8.16
CA LYS A 20 -17.29 -10.63 8.17
C LYS A 20 -18.18 -10.81 9.41
N ALA A 21 -17.68 -10.39 10.58
CA ALA A 21 -18.46 -10.50 11.81
C ALA A 21 -19.71 -9.61 11.77
N CYS A 22 -19.59 -8.40 11.24
CA CYS A 22 -20.73 -7.50 11.01
C CYS A 22 -21.77 -8.14 10.07
N GLU A 23 -21.30 -8.66 8.92
CA GLU A 23 -22.17 -9.32 7.94
C GLU A 23 -22.92 -10.51 8.55
N LYS A 24 -22.23 -11.38 9.30
CA LYS A 24 -22.85 -12.52 10.00
C LYS A 24 -23.88 -12.10 11.04
N ALA A 25 -23.70 -10.93 11.66
CA ALA A 25 -24.64 -10.37 12.63
C ALA A 25 -25.80 -9.61 11.98
N GLY A 26 -25.85 -9.51 10.65
CA GLY A 26 -26.86 -8.73 9.93
C GLY A 26 -26.67 -7.22 10.08
N ILE A 27 -25.47 -6.76 10.45
CA ILE A 27 -25.13 -5.36 10.68
C ILE A 27 -24.34 -4.86 9.46
N ILE A 28 -24.72 -3.70 8.92
CA ILE A 28 -24.01 -3.09 7.80
C ILE A 28 -22.65 -2.58 8.29
N PHE A 29 -21.58 -3.11 7.72
CA PHE A 29 -20.25 -2.52 7.87
C PHE A 29 -20.12 -1.34 6.90
N ILE A 30 -19.90 -0.12 7.42
CA ILE A 30 -19.71 1.08 6.59
C ILE A 30 -18.25 1.10 6.12
N GLY A 31 -17.98 0.36 5.06
CA GLY A 31 -16.66 0.14 4.47
C GLY A 31 -16.72 -0.92 3.38
N PRO A 32 -15.59 -1.23 2.72
CA PRO A 32 -15.52 -2.30 1.74
C PRO A 32 -15.75 -3.66 2.38
N ASP A 33 -16.21 -4.61 1.58
CA ASP A 33 -16.43 -5.97 2.06
C ASP A 33 -15.12 -6.68 2.44
N ALA A 34 -15.24 -7.77 3.17
CA ALA A 34 -14.09 -8.52 3.67
C ALA A 34 -13.20 -9.08 2.54
N LYS A 35 -13.77 -9.38 1.36
CA LYS A 35 -13.01 -9.87 0.21
C LYS A 35 -12.12 -8.77 -0.36
N ILE A 36 -12.65 -7.56 -0.48
CA ILE A 36 -11.90 -6.38 -0.94
C ILE A 36 -10.81 -6.05 0.07
N LEU A 37 -11.14 -6.02 1.37
CA LEU A 37 -10.16 -5.77 2.43
C LEU A 37 -9.01 -6.78 2.42
N THR A 38 -9.30 -8.07 2.25
CA THR A 38 -8.28 -9.11 2.15
C THR A 38 -7.41 -8.91 0.91
N MET A 39 -8.04 -8.68 -0.26
CA MET A 39 -7.32 -8.54 -1.53
C MET A 39 -6.44 -7.29 -1.55
N MET A 40 -6.93 -6.16 -1.07
CA MET A 40 -6.18 -4.90 -1.08
C MET A 40 -5.18 -4.79 0.07
N GLY A 41 -5.37 -5.57 1.14
CA GLY A 41 -4.39 -5.75 2.21
C GLY A 41 -3.18 -6.59 1.79
N ASP A 42 -3.31 -7.39 0.75
CA ASP A 42 -2.21 -8.15 0.15
C ASP A 42 -1.45 -7.30 -0.88
N LYS A 43 -0.20 -6.96 -0.57
CA LYS A 43 0.64 -6.12 -1.43
C LYS A 43 0.88 -6.74 -2.80
N THR A 44 1.03 -8.06 -2.89
CA THR A 44 1.21 -8.78 -4.15
C THR A 44 -0.04 -8.70 -5.01
N ALA A 45 -1.21 -8.97 -4.42
CA ALA A 45 -2.49 -8.88 -5.13
C ALA A 45 -2.75 -7.44 -5.63
N ALA A 46 -2.53 -6.44 -4.78
CA ALA A 46 -2.69 -5.03 -5.16
C ALA A 46 -1.76 -4.62 -6.31
N ARG A 47 -0.48 -5.03 -6.28
CA ARG A 47 0.47 -4.77 -7.37
C ARG A 47 0.06 -5.46 -8.67
N ASN A 48 -0.45 -6.69 -8.61
CA ASN A 48 -0.92 -7.41 -9.79
C ASN A 48 -2.13 -6.73 -10.44
N VAL A 49 -3.06 -6.20 -9.64
CA VAL A 49 -4.18 -5.38 -10.14
C VAL A 49 -3.65 -4.12 -10.84
N ALA A 50 -2.72 -3.41 -10.21
CA ALA A 50 -2.12 -2.20 -10.78
C ALA A 50 -1.41 -2.49 -12.13
N ARG A 51 -0.65 -3.58 -12.24
CA ARG A 51 -0.02 -3.99 -13.51
C ARG A 51 -1.03 -4.29 -14.60
N LYS A 52 -2.07 -5.07 -14.27
CA LYS A 52 -3.15 -5.41 -15.23
C LYS A 52 -3.76 -4.16 -15.83
N LEU A 53 -3.91 -3.12 -15.02
CA LEU A 53 -4.48 -1.83 -15.41
C LEU A 53 -3.45 -0.85 -16.00
N LYS A 54 -2.19 -1.26 -16.12
CA LYS A 54 -1.07 -0.42 -16.57
C LYS A 54 -0.87 0.83 -15.71
N VAL A 55 -1.24 0.76 -14.44
CA VAL A 55 -0.92 1.81 -13.46
C VAL A 55 0.55 1.70 -13.12
N PRO A 56 1.33 2.80 -13.20
CA PRO A 56 2.74 2.79 -12.85
C PRO A 56 2.97 2.31 -11.41
N ILE A 57 3.89 1.37 -11.26
CA ILE A 57 4.34 0.87 -9.96
C ILE A 57 5.85 0.94 -9.88
N LEU A 58 6.40 1.05 -8.69
CA LEU A 58 7.84 0.99 -8.49
C LEU A 58 8.38 -0.38 -8.89
N GLU A 59 9.56 -0.38 -9.54
CA GLU A 59 10.29 -1.62 -9.81
C GLU A 59 10.64 -2.32 -8.49
N GLY A 60 10.42 -3.62 -8.43
CA GLY A 60 10.66 -4.41 -7.23
C GLY A 60 10.31 -5.88 -7.44
N THR A 61 10.43 -6.65 -6.36
CA THR A 61 10.00 -8.05 -6.34
C THR A 61 8.48 -8.16 -6.42
N ASP A 62 8.00 -9.17 -7.10
CA ASP A 62 6.57 -9.46 -7.21
C ASP A 62 6.08 -10.28 -6.02
N GLU A 63 6.92 -11.20 -5.58
CA GLU A 63 6.70 -12.05 -4.43
C GLU A 63 7.74 -11.77 -3.33
N PRO A 64 7.43 -12.09 -2.09
CA PRO A 64 8.40 -12.02 -1.01
C PRO A 64 9.57 -12.98 -1.27
N VAL A 65 10.78 -12.51 -1.06
CA VAL A 65 12.00 -13.28 -1.25
C VAL A 65 12.57 -13.68 0.12
N SER A 66 12.76 -14.98 0.33
CA SER A 66 13.41 -15.52 1.52
C SER A 66 14.85 -15.95 1.22
N ASP A 67 15.12 -16.41 -0.01
CA ASP A 67 16.45 -16.85 -0.42
C ASP A 67 17.38 -15.65 -0.66
N ARG A 68 18.55 -15.71 -0.03
CA ARG A 68 19.55 -14.65 -0.10
C ARG A 68 20.11 -14.43 -1.50
N LYS A 69 20.38 -15.53 -2.23
CA LYS A 69 20.97 -15.42 -3.58
C LYS A 69 19.99 -14.81 -4.55
N GLU A 70 18.73 -15.19 -4.45
CA GLU A 70 17.64 -14.61 -5.21
C GLU A 70 17.50 -13.11 -4.90
N ALA A 71 17.48 -12.72 -3.62
CA ALA A 71 17.41 -11.32 -3.20
C ALA A 71 18.56 -10.48 -3.77
N ILE A 72 19.79 -11.01 -3.77
CA ILE A 72 20.96 -10.34 -4.35
C ILE A 72 20.82 -10.20 -5.87
N ALA A 73 20.35 -11.23 -6.56
CA ALA A 73 20.16 -11.19 -8.02
C ALA A 73 19.09 -10.15 -8.41
N VAL A 74 17.99 -10.12 -7.70
CA VAL A 74 16.91 -9.13 -7.93
C VAL A 74 17.38 -7.71 -7.59
N ALA A 75 18.10 -7.53 -6.48
CA ALA A 75 18.66 -6.22 -6.11
C ALA A 75 19.59 -5.65 -7.17
N LYS A 76 20.42 -6.49 -7.79
CA LYS A 76 21.28 -6.09 -8.92
C LYS A 76 20.49 -5.66 -10.15
N LYS A 77 19.33 -6.29 -10.40
CA LYS A 77 18.43 -5.94 -11.52
C LYS A 77 17.71 -4.62 -11.29
N ILE A 78 17.17 -4.40 -10.09
CA ILE A 78 16.48 -3.15 -9.69
C ILE A 78 17.48 -1.98 -9.67
N GLY A 79 18.74 -2.26 -9.29
CA GLY A 79 19.78 -1.25 -9.11
C GLY A 79 19.59 -0.43 -7.83
N PHE A 80 20.59 0.43 -7.55
CA PHE A 80 20.64 1.21 -6.32
C PHE A 80 20.28 2.70 -6.57
N PRO A 81 19.77 3.41 -5.56
CA PRO A 81 19.36 2.90 -4.25
C PRO A 81 18.09 2.06 -4.32
N LEU A 82 17.97 1.11 -3.39
CA LEU A 82 16.77 0.30 -3.21
C LEU A 82 16.36 0.26 -1.72
N ILE A 83 15.14 -0.16 -1.45
CA ILE A 83 14.64 -0.37 -0.10
C ILE A 83 14.25 -1.84 0.09
N ILE A 84 14.67 -2.41 1.20
CA ILE A 84 14.25 -3.73 1.69
C ILE A 84 13.10 -3.50 2.66
N LYS A 85 12.02 -4.25 2.54
CA LYS A 85 10.82 -4.17 3.40
C LYS A 85 10.44 -5.57 3.86
N ALA A 86 10.13 -5.75 5.15
CA ALA A 86 9.55 -7.00 5.62
C ALA A 86 8.25 -7.33 4.86
N ALA A 87 8.08 -8.59 4.48
CA ALA A 87 6.88 -9.04 3.78
C ALA A 87 5.64 -8.98 4.66
N PHE A 88 5.82 -9.25 5.95
CA PHE A 88 4.78 -9.22 6.96
C PHE A 88 4.99 -8.05 7.91
N GLY A 89 3.90 -7.43 8.36
CA GLY A 89 3.92 -6.29 9.26
C GLY A 89 3.93 -4.93 8.55
N GLY A 90 3.98 -3.87 9.37
CA GLY A 90 3.90 -2.47 8.93
C GLY A 90 4.65 -1.53 9.88
N GLY A 91 4.44 -0.21 9.72
CA GLY A 91 5.02 0.80 10.61
C GLY A 91 6.53 0.99 10.47
N GLY A 92 7.13 0.58 9.35
CA GLY A 92 8.53 0.80 9.06
C GLY A 92 9.51 -0.18 9.73
N ARG A 93 9.03 -1.19 10.44
CA ARG A 93 9.89 -2.26 10.99
C ARG A 93 10.41 -3.15 9.87
N GLY A 94 11.67 -3.56 9.97
CA GLY A 94 12.31 -4.39 8.94
C GLY A 94 12.58 -3.65 7.64
N MET A 95 12.58 -2.30 7.64
CA MET A 95 12.93 -1.51 6.46
C MET A 95 14.40 -1.08 6.50
N ARG A 96 15.10 -1.29 5.38
CA ARG A 96 16.50 -0.86 5.18
C ARG A 96 16.67 -0.23 3.81
N ILE A 97 17.27 0.96 3.77
CA ILE A 97 17.65 1.60 2.50
C ILE A 97 19.07 1.18 2.18
N VAL A 98 19.23 0.53 1.04
CA VAL A 98 20.53 0.11 0.49
C VAL A 98 20.94 1.13 -0.57
N ARG A 99 21.98 1.90 -0.30
CA ARG A 99 22.45 2.95 -1.22
C ARG A 99 23.46 2.42 -2.22
N GLU A 100 24.28 1.48 -1.81
CA GLU A 100 25.39 0.92 -2.60
C GLU A 100 25.42 -0.61 -2.50
N ALA A 101 25.87 -1.26 -3.56
CA ALA A 101 25.90 -2.72 -3.65
C ALA A 101 26.71 -3.39 -2.52
N LYS A 102 27.74 -2.73 -2.01
CA LYS A 102 28.59 -3.27 -0.94
C LYS A 102 27.85 -3.47 0.38
N ASP A 103 26.78 -2.70 0.62
CA ASP A 103 26.02 -2.73 1.87
C ASP A 103 24.85 -3.73 1.80
N LEU A 104 24.55 -4.25 0.59
CA LEU A 104 23.35 -5.06 0.34
C LEU A 104 23.28 -6.29 1.25
N GLU A 105 24.33 -7.09 1.28
CA GLU A 105 24.32 -8.36 2.01
C GLU A 105 24.10 -8.17 3.51
N LYS A 106 24.82 -7.20 4.09
CA LYS A 106 24.69 -6.88 5.51
C LYS A 106 23.29 -6.40 5.85
N LEU A 107 22.76 -5.42 5.08
CA LEU A 107 21.45 -4.84 5.34
C LEU A 107 20.30 -5.81 5.05
N LEU A 108 20.50 -6.75 4.12
CA LEU A 108 19.57 -7.84 3.86
C LEU A 108 19.47 -8.78 5.07
N ASP A 109 20.62 -9.24 5.59
CA ASP A 109 20.66 -10.13 6.76
C ASP A 109 20.03 -9.46 7.99
N GLU A 110 20.31 -8.17 8.20
CA GLU A 110 19.70 -7.41 9.29
C GLU A 110 18.17 -7.31 9.14
N ALA A 111 17.68 -7.00 7.93
CA ALA A 111 16.26 -6.86 7.66
C ALA A 111 15.52 -8.20 7.81
N GLN A 112 16.07 -9.28 7.27
CA GLN A 112 15.49 -10.64 7.39
C GLN A 112 15.48 -11.11 8.84
N THR A 113 16.55 -10.88 9.59
CA THR A 113 16.63 -11.25 11.02
C THR A 113 15.62 -10.47 11.85
N GLU A 114 15.48 -9.17 11.59
CA GLU A 114 14.48 -8.35 12.29
C GLU A 114 13.06 -8.78 11.96
N ALA A 115 12.78 -9.06 10.67
CA ALA A 115 11.48 -9.54 10.21
C ALA A 115 11.13 -10.90 10.86
N GLU A 116 12.07 -11.84 10.89
CA GLU A 116 11.89 -13.15 11.54
C GLU A 116 11.56 -13.01 13.02
N ARG A 117 12.30 -12.17 13.74
CA ARG A 117 12.07 -11.94 15.18
C ARG A 117 10.75 -11.22 15.48
N ALA A 118 10.36 -10.28 14.63
CA ALA A 118 9.18 -9.45 14.86
C ALA A 118 7.88 -10.11 14.39
N PHE A 119 7.95 -10.94 13.32
CA PHE A 119 6.77 -11.43 12.60
C PHE A 119 6.77 -12.95 12.40
N GLY A 120 7.83 -13.66 12.82
CA GLY A 120 7.98 -15.10 12.61
C GLY A 120 8.23 -15.51 11.16
N ASN A 121 8.62 -14.55 10.32
CA ASN A 121 8.92 -14.79 8.91
C ASN A 121 9.92 -13.75 8.39
N GLY A 122 11.07 -14.23 7.91
CA GLY A 122 12.17 -13.41 7.40
C GLY A 122 12.04 -13.01 5.93
N ALA A 123 10.94 -13.29 5.25
CA ALA A 123 10.73 -12.92 3.86
C ALA A 123 10.65 -11.40 3.69
N VAL A 124 11.24 -10.88 2.61
CA VAL A 124 11.33 -9.45 2.33
C VAL A 124 10.95 -9.12 0.89
N PHE A 125 10.43 -7.93 0.69
CA PHE A 125 10.31 -7.29 -0.62
C PHE A 125 11.51 -6.37 -0.85
N LEU A 126 11.95 -6.28 -2.10
CA LEU A 126 12.93 -5.30 -2.55
C LEU A 126 12.25 -4.39 -3.57
N GLU A 127 12.39 -3.08 -3.37
CA GLU A 127 11.80 -2.08 -4.28
C GLU A 127 12.80 -0.98 -4.58
N LYS A 128 12.67 -0.34 -5.73
CA LYS A 128 13.42 0.87 -6.07
C LYS A 128 13.15 1.95 -5.03
N PHE A 129 14.20 2.54 -4.47
CA PHE A 129 14.05 3.64 -3.52
C PHE A 129 14.01 4.98 -4.26
N VAL A 130 12.98 5.76 -4.01
CA VAL A 130 12.82 7.13 -4.52
C VAL A 130 13.13 8.11 -3.41
N GLY A 131 14.31 8.74 -3.47
CA GLY A 131 14.84 9.56 -2.37
C GLY A 131 14.11 10.90 -2.16
N LYS A 132 13.50 11.44 -3.21
CA LYS A 132 12.73 12.69 -3.17
C LYS A 132 11.37 12.44 -3.82
N ALA A 133 10.50 11.77 -3.10
CA ALA A 133 9.15 11.50 -3.53
C ALA A 133 8.15 12.42 -2.81
N LYS A 134 7.07 12.76 -3.49
CA LYS A 134 5.85 13.22 -2.84
C LYS A 134 4.97 12.00 -2.56
N HIS A 135 4.30 12.00 -1.43
CA HIS A 135 3.26 11.04 -1.10
C HIS A 135 1.92 11.70 -1.41
N ILE A 136 1.33 11.33 -2.52
CA ILE A 136 0.03 11.85 -2.96
C ILE A 136 -0.99 10.73 -2.82
N GLU A 137 -2.12 11.02 -2.21
CA GLU A 137 -3.24 10.08 -2.15
C GLU A 137 -4.47 10.65 -2.81
N VAL A 138 -5.27 9.79 -3.42
CA VAL A 138 -6.54 10.14 -4.05
C VAL A 138 -7.68 9.56 -3.23
N GLN A 139 -8.61 10.42 -2.81
CA GLN A 139 -9.82 9.99 -2.11
C GLN A 139 -10.80 9.39 -3.09
N ILE A 140 -11.21 8.16 -2.84
CA ILE A 140 -12.27 7.45 -3.58
C ILE A 140 -13.55 7.44 -2.74
N LEU A 141 -14.67 7.57 -3.42
CA LEU A 141 -16.00 7.30 -2.90
C LEU A 141 -16.76 6.46 -3.94
N ALA A 142 -17.31 5.35 -3.51
CA ALA A 142 -18.00 4.42 -4.39
C ALA A 142 -19.28 3.88 -3.77
N ASP A 143 -20.28 3.61 -4.60
CA ASP A 143 -21.55 3.01 -4.18
C ASP A 143 -21.63 1.51 -4.56
N LYS A 144 -22.73 0.87 -4.17
CA LYS A 144 -23.01 -0.53 -4.51
C LYS A 144 -23.57 -0.71 -5.92
N HIS A 145 -23.81 0.37 -6.66
CA HIS A 145 -24.38 0.38 -8.00
C HIS A 145 -23.33 0.49 -9.09
N GLY A 146 -22.06 0.61 -8.71
CA GLY A 146 -20.92 0.71 -9.62
C GLY A 146 -20.48 2.14 -9.94
N THR A 147 -21.06 3.14 -9.27
CA THR A 147 -20.56 4.51 -9.35
C THR A 147 -19.29 4.62 -8.53
N VAL A 148 -18.23 5.10 -9.15
CA VAL A 148 -16.94 5.36 -8.48
C VAL A 148 -16.50 6.77 -8.84
N LEU A 149 -16.30 7.59 -7.81
CA LEU A 149 -15.85 8.97 -7.91
C LEU A 149 -14.50 9.14 -7.20
N HIS A 150 -13.69 10.06 -7.67
CA HIS A 150 -12.60 10.61 -6.88
C HIS A 150 -12.99 11.98 -6.32
N LEU A 151 -12.49 12.30 -5.13
CA LEU A 151 -12.66 13.61 -4.48
C LEU A 151 -11.34 14.37 -4.46
N HIS A 152 -10.59 14.28 -5.57
CA HIS A 152 -9.27 14.84 -5.75
C HIS A 152 -8.20 14.24 -4.80
N GLU A 153 -7.04 14.87 -4.79
CA GLU A 153 -5.85 14.40 -4.11
C GLU A 153 -5.57 15.17 -2.81
N ARG A 154 -4.72 14.56 -2.01
CA ARG A 154 -4.03 15.18 -0.87
C ARG A 154 -2.53 14.93 -0.97
N ASP A 155 -1.74 15.93 -0.63
CA ASP A 155 -0.29 15.78 -0.40
C ASP A 155 -0.05 15.42 1.07
N CYS A 156 0.42 14.21 1.30
CA CYS A 156 0.71 13.64 2.61
C CYS A 156 2.22 13.44 2.82
N SER A 157 3.06 14.24 2.14
CA SER A 157 4.52 14.08 2.15
C SER A 157 5.16 14.44 3.49
N VAL A 158 4.51 15.27 4.31
CA VAL A 158 5.03 15.66 5.63
C VAL A 158 4.70 14.56 6.64
N GLN A 159 5.70 13.70 6.86
CA GLN A 159 5.56 12.52 7.70
C GLN A 159 6.64 12.47 8.77
N ARG A 160 6.32 11.86 9.91
CA ARG A 160 7.27 11.49 10.95
C ARG A 160 7.27 9.98 11.15
N ARG A 161 8.40 9.33 10.89
CA ARG A 161 8.51 7.87 10.99
C ARG A 161 7.42 7.12 10.21
N HIS A 162 7.16 7.56 8.97
CA HIS A 162 6.13 7.03 8.05
C HIS A 162 4.68 7.24 8.53
N GLN A 163 4.45 8.14 9.48
CA GLN A 163 3.13 8.56 9.88
C GLN A 163 2.84 9.96 9.31
N LYS A 164 1.71 10.12 8.66
CA LYS A 164 1.22 11.40 8.13
C LYS A 164 1.02 12.38 9.28
N VAL A 165 1.57 13.60 9.17
CA VAL A 165 1.48 14.65 10.19
C VAL A 165 0.74 15.85 9.65
N ILE A 166 0.99 16.22 8.40
CA ILE A 166 0.29 17.32 7.71
C ILE A 166 -0.20 16.77 6.37
N GLU A 167 -1.47 17.01 6.12
CA GLU A 167 -2.13 16.70 4.86
C GLU A 167 -2.61 18.01 4.24
N GLN A 168 -2.35 18.22 2.97
CA GLN A 168 -2.69 19.43 2.24
C GLN A 168 -3.47 19.11 0.98
N ALA A 169 -4.57 19.80 0.77
CA ALA A 169 -5.36 19.76 -0.47
C ALA A 169 -5.68 21.20 -0.94
N PRO A 170 -5.50 21.49 -2.23
CA PRO A 170 -4.83 20.67 -3.23
C PRO A 170 -3.32 20.52 -3.01
N SER A 171 -2.68 19.56 -3.67
CA SER A 171 -1.25 19.36 -3.61
C SER A 171 -0.50 20.53 -4.28
N TYR A 172 0.55 21.02 -3.63
CA TYR A 172 1.36 22.11 -4.18
C TYR A 172 2.54 21.59 -5.01
N GLY A 173 2.78 22.25 -6.16
CA GLY A 173 3.96 21.97 -6.99
C GLY A 173 3.92 20.64 -7.74
N VAL A 174 2.75 20.03 -7.90
CA VAL A 174 2.48 18.90 -8.80
C VAL A 174 1.73 19.41 -10.02
N LYS A 175 2.14 19.02 -11.23
CA LYS A 175 1.47 19.41 -12.46
C LYS A 175 0.07 18.82 -12.53
N GLN A 176 -0.90 19.59 -13.04
CA GLN A 176 -2.30 19.15 -13.15
C GLN A 176 -2.44 17.85 -13.94
N GLU A 177 -1.71 17.69 -15.03
CA GLU A 177 -1.73 16.46 -15.85
C GLU A 177 -1.34 15.20 -15.04
N ILE A 178 -0.42 15.36 -14.07
CA ILE A 178 -0.04 14.26 -13.17
C ILE A 178 -1.19 13.97 -12.21
N ILE A 179 -1.79 15.00 -11.61
CA ILE A 179 -2.93 14.85 -10.70
C ILE A 179 -4.09 14.14 -11.41
N ASP A 180 -4.43 14.59 -12.62
CA ASP A 180 -5.50 13.97 -13.43
C ASP A 180 -5.20 12.49 -13.68
N GLY A 181 -3.94 12.16 -14.03
CA GLY A 181 -3.50 10.79 -14.22
C GLY A 181 -3.58 9.92 -12.96
N LEU A 182 -3.27 10.48 -11.78
CA LEU A 182 -3.41 9.80 -10.49
C LEU A 182 -4.89 9.55 -10.15
N CYS A 183 -5.75 10.55 -10.34
CA CYS A 183 -7.19 10.43 -10.13
C CYS A 183 -7.80 9.35 -11.05
N ASP A 184 -7.45 9.36 -12.33
CA ASP A 184 -7.89 8.34 -13.30
C ASP A 184 -7.42 6.94 -12.90
N ALA A 185 -6.16 6.80 -12.47
CA ALA A 185 -5.61 5.53 -12.01
C ALA A 185 -6.34 5.01 -10.77
N ALA A 186 -6.62 5.88 -9.80
CA ALA A 186 -7.34 5.53 -8.59
C ALA A 186 -8.77 5.04 -8.89
N VAL A 187 -9.49 5.74 -9.78
CA VAL A 187 -10.84 5.33 -10.21
C VAL A 187 -10.79 3.98 -10.95
N LYS A 188 -9.81 3.76 -11.84
CA LYS A 188 -9.64 2.49 -12.55
C LYS A 188 -9.39 1.33 -11.58
N LEU A 189 -8.51 1.52 -10.59
CA LEU A 189 -8.23 0.53 -9.56
C LEU A 189 -9.50 0.20 -8.76
N ALA A 190 -10.20 1.21 -8.27
CA ALA A 190 -11.42 1.03 -7.48
C ALA A 190 -12.54 0.31 -8.27
N LYS A 191 -12.71 0.64 -9.56
CA LYS A 191 -13.68 -0.05 -10.44
C LYS A 191 -13.31 -1.51 -10.66
N GLU A 192 -12.02 -1.81 -10.92
CA GLU A 192 -11.56 -3.19 -11.17
C GLU A 192 -11.83 -4.11 -9.99
N VAL A 193 -11.59 -3.62 -8.77
CA VAL A 193 -11.81 -4.41 -7.55
C VAL A 193 -13.25 -4.33 -7.04
N LYS A 194 -14.14 -3.59 -7.73
CA LYS A 194 -15.52 -3.33 -7.30
C LYS A 194 -15.59 -2.73 -5.90
N TYR A 195 -14.73 -1.74 -5.67
CA TYR A 195 -14.64 -1.04 -4.38
C TYR A 195 -15.97 -0.38 -4.02
N THR A 196 -16.28 -0.34 -2.73
CA THR A 196 -17.45 0.35 -2.20
C THR A 196 -17.08 1.20 -0.99
N HIS A 197 -17.87 2.26 -0.74
CA HIS A 197 -17.67 3.23 0.33
C HIS A 197 -16.45 4.14 0.11
N ALA A 198 -15.93 4.71 1.18
CA ALA A 198 -14.77 5.60 1.14
C ALA A 198 -13.46 4.83 1.25
N GLY A 199 -12.45 5.31 0.54
CA GLY A 199 -11.10 4.76 0.59
C GLY A 199 -10.09 5.68 -0.05
N THR A 200 -8.81 5.38 0.08
CA THR A 200 -7.72 6.12 -0.54
C THR A 200 -6.84 5.22 -1.38
N VAL A 201 -6.29 5.78 -2.45
CA VAL A 201 -5.23 5.17 -3.24
C VAL A 201 -4.00 6.04 -3.11
N GLU A 202 -2.92 5.47 -2.58
CA GLU A 202 -1.65 6.15 -2.33
C GLU A 202 -0.68 5.97 -3.50
N PHE A 203 -0.04 7.08 -3.87
CA PHE A 203 0.94 7.16 -4.95
C PHE A 203 2.24 7.83 -4.50
#